data_94022c6ab0af4502b327c19aa315a7a3
#
_entry.id   94022c6ab0af4502b327c19aa315a7a3
#
_cell.length_a   1.000
_cell.length_b   1.000
_cell.length_c   1.000
_cell.angle_alpha   90.00
_cell.angle_beta   90.00
_cell.angle_gamma   90.00
#
_symmetry.space_group_name_H-M   'P 1'
#
loop_
_entity.id
_entity.type
_entity.pdbx_description
1 polymer ?
#
loop_
_entity_poly.entity_id
_entity_poly.type
_entity_poly.pdbx_seq_one_letter_code
_entity_poly.pdbx_strand_id
1 'polypeptide(L)'
;MIELRNLNKTFHTQDGALTALDDINLTVQDGEIFGIIGLSGAGKSTLVRCMNLLERPTHGEVLVDGQDLMKLSPAGLREVRRNIGMIFQSYNLLEQRTVLRNVLYPLELTHEDRRTARTRAMQLLELVGLADRASAYPAQLSGGQKQRVAIARALATNPHYLLCDEATSALDPTTTDSILALLQTINRTLGVTVVVITHEMAVVDRICHRVAVIDNSRI
;
A
#
# COMPACT_ATOMS: atom_id res chain seq x y z
N MET A 1 -6.02 11.91 -6.82
CA MET A 1 -7.23 11.06 -6.97
C MET A 1 -6.90 9.80 -7.76
N ILE A 2 -7.34 8.61 -7.30
CA ILE A 2 -7.25 7.34 -8.06
C ILE A 2 -8.63 7.01 -8.60
N GLU A 3 -8.73 6.69 -9.90
CA GLU A 3 -9.98 6.32 -10.55
C GLU A 3 -9.78 5.05 -11.39
N LEU A 4 -10.68 4.10 -11.24
CA LEU A 4 -10.76 2.86 -12.01
C LEU A 4 -12.02 2.91 -12.84
N ARG A 5 -11.90 2.64 -14.15
CA ARG A 5 -13.03 2.66 -15.10
C ARG A 5 -13.12 1.34 -15.84
N ASN A 6 -14.27 0.68 -15.71
CA ASN A 6 -14.58 -0.59 -16.35
C ASN A 6 -13.42 -1.61 -16.25
N LEU A 7 -12.80 -1.67 -15.06
CA LEU A 7 -11.60 -2.45 -14.84
C LEU A 7 -11.94 -3.94 -14.78
N ASN A 8 -11.26 -4.72 -15.61
CA ASN A 8 -11.41 -6.16 -15.67
C ASN A 8 -10.06 -6.84 -15.51
N LYS A 9 -10.04 -7.96 -14.80
CA LYS A 9 -8.86 -8.82 -14.70
C LYS A 9 -9.23 -10.28 -14.74
N THR A 10 -8.74 -10.97 -15.76
CA THR A 10 -8.85 -12.42 -15.93
C THR A 10 -7.46 -13.02 -15.94
N PHE A 11 -7.26 -14.06 -15.14
CA PHE A 11 -6.07 -14.90 -15.16
C PHE A 11 -6.32 -16.14 -16.00
N HIS A 12 -5.38 -16.49 -16.86
CA HIS A 12 -5.40 -17.74 -17.60
C HIS A 12 -4.54 -18.77 -16.87
N THR A 13 -5.15 -19.85 -16.42
CA THR A 13 -4.50 -20.98 -15.74
C THR A 13 -4.59 -22.23 -16.59
N GLN A 14 -3.90 -23.30 -16.22
CA GLN A 14 -4.01 -24.60 -16.90
C GLN A 14 -5.44 -25.18 -16.83
N ASP A 15 -6.18 -24.83 -15.78
CA ASP A 15 -7.54 -25.32 -15.51
C ASP A 15 -8.63 -24.42 -16.13
N GLY A 16 -8.26 -23.34 -16.83
CA GLY A 16 -9.20 -22.40 -17.46
C GLY A 16 -8.97 -20.94 -17.14
N ALA A 17 -9.96 -20.09 -17.40
CA ALA A 17 -9.93 -18.66 -17.12
C ALA A 17 -10.61 -18.37 -15.77
N LEU A 18 -9.91 -17.63 -14.91
CA LEU A 18 -10.42 -17.13 -13.63
C LEU A 18 -10.58 -15.61 -13.69
N THR A 19 -11.80 -15.11 -13.66
CA THR A 19 -12.08 -13.69 -13.57
C THR A 19 -11.98 -13.24 -12.12
N ALA A 20 -10.97 -12.43 -11.82
CA ALA A 20 -10.71 -11.89 -10.49
C ALA A 20 -11.37 -10.51 -10.28
N LEU A 21 -11.55 -9.73 -11.35
CA LEU A 21 -12.23 -8.44 -11.34
C LEU A 21 -13.11 -8.34 -12.57
N ASP A 22 -14.36 -7.90 -12.40
CA ASP A 22 -15.37 -7.78 -13.44
C ASP A 22 -16.07 -6.42 -13.35
N ASP A 23 -15.83 -5.55 -14.33
CA ASP A 23 -16.41 -4.21 -14.49
C ASP A 23 -16.30 -3.33 -13.23
N ILE A 24 -15.13 -3.27 -12.64
CA ILE A 24 -14.89 -2.44 -11.45
C ILE A 24 -14.84 -0.96 -11.85
N ASN A 25 -15.72 -0.18 -11.22
CA ASN A 25 -15.77 1.27 -11.32
C ASN A 25 -15.62 1.86 -9.91
N LEU A 26 -14.53 2.58 -9.64
CA LEU A 26 -14.19 3.04 -8.31
C LEU A 26 -13.42 4.35 -8.35
N THR A 27 -13.73 5.26 -7.43
CA THR A 27 -12.97 6.51 -7.24
C THR A 27 -12.55 6.66 -5.78
N VAL A 28 -11.24 6.86 -5.56
CA VAL A 28 -10.64 7.23 -4.27
C VAL A 28 -10.26 8.70 -4.32
N GLN A 29 -10.83 9.49 -3.41
CA GLN A 29 -10.59 10.93 -3.34
C GLN A 29 -9.25 11.23 -2.62
N ASP A 30 -8.66 12.38 -2.92
CA ASP A 30 -7.42 12.79 -2.24
C ASP A 30 -7.69 13.06 -0.75
N GLY A 31 -6.75 12.62 0.09
CA GLY A 31 -6.76 12.83 1.53
C GLY A 31 -7.74 11.93 2.31
N GLU A 32 -8.50 11.04 1.64
CA GLU A 32 -9.36 10.10 2.37
C GLU A 32 -8.62 8.83 2.80
N ILE A 33 -9.17 8.16 3.82
CA ILE A 33 -8.88 6.75 4.11
C ILE A 33 -10.03 5.94 3.53
N PHE A 34 -9.75 5.19 2.48
CA PHE A 34 -10.73 4.41 1.73
C PHE A 34 -10.57 2.92 2.03
N GLY A 35 -11.66 2.27 2.43
CA GLY A 35 -11.70 0.83 2.72
C GLY A 35 -12.14 0.00 1.52
N ILE A 36 -11.53 -1.16 1.29
CA ILE A 36 -12.01 -2.18 0.37
C ILE A 36 -12.19 -3.47 1.17
N ILE A 37 -13.43 -3.92 1.29
CA ILE A 37 -13.78 -5.13 2.03
C ILE A 37 -14.37 -6.19 1.12
N GLY A 38 -14.30 -7.44 1.57
CA GLY A 38 -14.87 -8.59 0.86
C GLY A 38 -14.30 -9.89 1.40
N LEU A 39 -14.90 -10.99 1.04
CA LEU A 39 -14.45 -12.33 1.45
C LEU A 39 -13.05 -12.65 0.92
N SER A 40 -12.40 -13.66 1.51
CA SER A 40 -11.13 -14.16 0.98
C SER A 40 -11.34 -14.66 -0.46
N GLY A 41 -10.42 -14.32 -1.36
CA GLY A 41 -10.53 -14.67 -2.78
C GLY A 41 -11.44 -13.76 -3.62
N ALA A 42 -12.15 -12.78 -3.05
CA ALA A 42 -13.05 -11.89 -3.81
C ALA A 42 -12.36 -10.93 -4.80
N GLY A 43 -11.01 -10.91 -4.87
CA GLY A 43 -10.27 -10.05 -5.81
C GLY A 43 -9.62 -8.81 -5.18
N LYS A 44 -9.74 -8.58 -3.87
CA LYS A 44 -9.23 -7.37 -3.17
C LYS A 44 -7.77 -7.08 -3.45
N SER A 45 -6.87 -8.03 -3.20
CA SER A 45 -5.43 -7.86 -3.44
C SER A 45 -5.10 -7.66 -4.91
N THR A 46 -5.85 -8.32 -5.81
CA THR A 46 -5.75 -8.10 -7.26
C THR A 46 -6.12 -6.65 -7.60
N LEU A 47 -7.21 -6.14 -7.02
CA LEU A 47 -7.68 -4.78 -7.25
C LEU A 47 -6.62 -3.74 -6.85
N VAL A 48 -6.07 -3.83 -5.64
CA VAL A 48 -5.03 -2.90 -5.19
C VAL A 48 -3.74 -3.00 -6.00
N ARG A 49 -3.37 -4.20 -6.43
CA ARG A 49 -2.21 -4.39 -7.33
C ARG A 49 -2.45 -3.83 -8.73
N CYS A 50 -3.71 -3.77 -9.17
CA CYS A 50 -4.06 -3.08 -10.40
C CYS A 50 -3.94 -1.55 -10.25
N MET A 51 -4.26 -0.97 -9.08
CA MET A 51 -4.17 0.48 -8.87
C MET A 51 -2.76 1.07 -9.10
N ASN A 52 -1.71 0.27 -8.93
CA ASN A 52 -0.33 0.67 -9.20
C ASN A 52 0.31 -0.13 -10.36
N LEU A 53 -0.49 -0.88 -11.12
CA LEU A 53 -0.08 -1.80 -12.19
C LEU A 53 1.01 -2.83 -11.79
N LEU A 54 1.13 -3.20 -10.52
CA LEU A 54 1.86 -4.43 -10.14
C LEU A 54 1.20 -5.65 -10.77
N GLU A 55 -0.13 -5.60 -10.89
CA GLU A 55 -0.91 -6.51 -11.72
C GLU A 55 -1.56 -5.71 -12.85
N ARG A 56 -1.29 -6.08 -14.11
CA ARG A 56 -1.86 -5.36 -15.24
C ARG A 56 -3.28 -5.85 -15.51
N PRO A 57 -4.29 -4.95 -15.55
CA PRO A 57 -5.65 -5.29 -15.96
C PRO A 57 -5.71 -5.90 -17.34
N THR A 58 -6.71 -6.73 -17.59
CA THR A 58 -7.01 -7.27 -18.93
C THR A 58 -7.67 -6.19 -19.79
N HIS A 59 -8.59 -5.42 -19.22
CA HIS A 59 -9.31 -4.30 -19.84
C HIS A 59 -9.59 -3.20 -18.82
N GLY A 60 -9.98 -2.03 -19.31
CA GLY A 60 -10.32 -0.87 -18.51
C GLY A 60 -9.17 0.11 -18.34
N GLU A 61 -9.39 1.14 -17.51
CA GLU A 61 -8.44 2.22 -17.29
C GLU A 61 -8.10 2.32 -15.80
N VAL A 62 -6.85 2.68 -15.52
CA VAL A 62 -6.35 3.03 -14.19
C VAL A 62 -5.79 4.44 -14.25
N LEU A 63 -6.52 5.41 -13.69
CA LEU A 63 -6.09 6.79 -13.68
C LEU A 63 -5.57 7.17 -12.28
N VAL A 64 -4.39 7.77 -12.24
CA VAL A 64 -3.82 8.40 -11.04
C VAL A 64 -3.55 9.86 -11.39
N ASP A 65 -4.18 10.77 -10.66
CA ASP A 65 -4.13 12.21 -10.92
C ASP A 65 -4.49 12.57 -12.37
N GLY A 66 -5.49 11.87 -12.93
CA GLY A 66 -5.95 12.03 -14.30
C GLY A 66 -5.06 11.38 -15.38
N GLN A 67 -3.95 10.78 -14.99
CA GLN A 67 -3.02 10.11 -15.91
C GLN A 67 -3.32 8.61 -16.00
N ASP A 68 -3.63 8.11 -17.21
CA ASP A 68 -3.88 6.70 -17.43
C ASP A 68 -2.57 5.89 -17.41
N LEU A 69 -2.41 5.08 -16.36
CA LEU A 69 -1.22 4.26 -16.16
C LEU A 69 -1.03 3.20 -17.25
N MET A 70 -2.14 2.75 -17.88
CA MET A 70 -2.11 1.73 -18.92
C MET A 70 -1.40 2.20 -20.20
N LYS A 71 -1.35 3.52 -20.42
CA LYS A 71 -0.74 4.17 -21.59
C LYS A 71 0.70 4.62 -21.36
N LEU A 72 1.22 4.49 -20.13
CA LEU A 72 2.56 4.93 -19.78
C LEU A 72 3.66 4.01 -20.32
N SER A 73 4.78 4.62 -20.66
CA SER A 73 6.04 3.89 -20.84
C SER A 73 6.52 3.28 -19.52
N PRO A 74 7.40 2.26 -19.55
CA PRO A 74 7.98 1.72 -18.32
C PRO A 74 8.70 2.76 -17.45
N ALA A 75 9.27 3.80 -18.05
CA ALA A 75 9.91 4.91 -17.32
C ALA A 75 8.85 5.79 -16.65
N GLY A 76 7.80 6.20 -17.36
CA GLY A 76 6.69 6.98 -16.82
C GLY A 76 5.97 6.23 -15.68
N LEU A 77 5.75 4.93 -15.84
CA LEU A 77 5.14 4.12 -14.79
C LEU A 77 6.00 4.05 -13.52
N ARG A 78 7.34 3.96 -13.66
CA ARG A 78 8.25 4.04 -12.49
C ARG A 78 8.14 5.37 -11.77
N GLU A 79 7.99 6.46 -12.52
CA GLU A 79 7.84 7.80 -11.93
C GLU A 79 6.53 7.91 -11.13
N VAL A 80 5.40 7.50 -11.71
CA VAL A 80 4.12 7.51 -10.98
C VAL A 80 4.18 6.61 -9.74
N ARG A 81 4.80 5.43 -9.83
CA ARG A 81 4.95 4.51 -8.68
C ARG A 81 5.76 5.08 -7.51
N ARG A 82 6.60 6.11 -7.72
CA ARG A 82 7.27 6.82 -6.62
C ARG A 82 6.27 7.56 -5.74
N ASN A 83 5.15 7.98 -6.32
CA ASN A 83 4.07 8.68 -5.60
C ASN A 83 3.07 7.70 -4.97
N ILE A 84 3.27 6.40 -5.11
CA ILE A 84 2.39 5.35 -4.56
C ILE A 84 3.22 4.42 -3.67
N GLY A 85 3.10 4.59 -2.37
CA GLY A 85 3.65 3.64 -1.40
C GLY A 85 2.79 2.39 -1.32
N MET A 86 3.40 1.22 -1.10
CA MET A 86 2.66 -0.02 -0.89
C MET A 86 3.15 -0.76 0.34
N ILE A 87 2.21 -1.18 1.17
CA ILE A 87 2.40 -2.03 2.33
C ILE A 87 1.79 -3.39 2.01
N PHE A 88 2.58 -4.43 2.10
CA PHE A 88 2.19 -5.81 1.79
C PHE A 88 1.84 -6.58 3.05
N GLN A 89 1.00 -7.58 2.92
CA GLN A 89 0.60 -8.50 3.99
C GLN A 89 1.80 -9.14 4.71
N SER A 90 2.83 -9.54 3.98
CA SER A 90 4.03 -10.23 4.50
C SER A 90 5.20 -9.30 4.81
N TYR A 91 4.96 -7.99 5.05
CA TYR A 91 5.97 -6.95 5.31
C TYR A 91 6.99 -6.74 4.18
N ASN A 92 7.45 -7.79 3.52
CA ASN A 92 8.44 -7.81 2.44
C ASN A 92 9.72 -7.02 2.77
N LEU A 93 10.19 -7.12 4.01
CA LEU A 93 11.45 -6.51 4.43
C LEU A 93 12.64 -7.26 3.83
N LEU A 94 13.69 -6.52 3.55
CA LEU A 94 14.97 -7.07 3.11
C LEU A 94 15.69 -7.62 4.35
N GLU A 95 15.63 -8.94 4.55
CA GLU A 95 16.11 -9.61 5.77
C GLU A 95 17.61 -9.39 6.04
N GLN A 96 18.41 -9.21 4.99
CA GLN A 96 19.86 -8.97 5.08
C GLN A 96 20.22 -7.48 5.27
N ARG A 97 19.22 -6.59 5.36
CA ARG A 97 19.40 -5.17 5.60
C ARG A 97 18.87 -4.76 6.96
N THR A 98 19.54 -3.83 7.62
CA THR A 98 19.06 -3.26 8.88
C THR A 98 17.73 -2.50 8.65
N VAL A 99 17.03 -2.19 9.73
CA VAL A 99 15.81 -1.35 9.75
C VAL A 99 16.03 -0.04 8.99
N LEU A 100 17.09 0.70 9.33
CA LEU A 100 17.43 1.94 8.62
C LEU A 100 17.66 1.71 7.13
N ARG A 101 18.40 0.66 6.75
CA ARG A 101 18.66 0.35 5.34
C ARG A 101 17.45 -0.14 4.58
N ASN A 102 16.45 -0.71 5.25
CA ASN A 102 15.15 -1.00 4.65
C ASN A 102 14.42 0.28 4.28
N VAL A 103 14.39 1.28 5.18
CA VAL A 103 13.74 2.57 4.92
C VAL A 103 14.52 3.41 3.90
N LEU A 104 15.84 3.34 3.89
CA LEU A 104 16.69 4.01 2.90
C LEU A 104 16.56 3.46 1.48
N TYR A 105 16.17 2.20 1.32
CA TYR A 105 16.20 1.52 0.04
C TYR A 105 15.43 2.23 -1.09
N PRO A 106 14.20 2.72 -0.92
CA PRO A 106 13.52 3.50 -1.96
C PRO A 106 14.26 4.79 -2.33
N LEU A 107 14.91 5.46 -1.38
CA LEU A 107 15.67 6.69 -1.59
C LEU A 107 17.01 6.43 -2.33
N GLU A 108 17.63 5.26 -2.11
CA GLU A 108 18.79 4.82 -2.88
C GLU A 108 18.44 4.68 -4.38
N LEU A 109 17.20 4.22 -4.70
CA LEU A 109 16.72 4.06 -6.07
C LEU A 109 16.37 5.39 -6.77
N THR A 110 16.10 6.44 -6.01
CA THR A 110 15.83 7.79 -6.54
C THR A 110 17.08 8.64 -6.67
N HIS A 111 18.25 8.10 -6.33
CA HIS A 111 19.54 8.82 -6.30
C HIS A 111 19.52 10.06 -5.39
N GLU A 112 18.71 10.03 -4.34
CA GLU A 112 18.67 11.07 -3.31
C GLU A 112 20.05 11.24 -2.69
N ASP A 113 20.40 12.49 -2.31
CA ASP A 113 21.64 12.74 -1.56
C ASP A 113 21.68 11.93 -0.26
N ARG A 114 22.80 11.27 0.01
CA ARG A 114 22.94 10.34 1.13
C ARG A 114 22.64 10.94 2.50
N ARG A 115 22.99 12.22 2.71
CA ARG A 115 22.74 12.92 3.97
C ARG A 115 21.25 13.20 4.13
N THR A 116 20.62 13.73 3.10
CA THR A 116 19.19 14.02 3.04
C THR A 116 18.37 12.73 3.21
N ALA A 117 18.69 11.68 2.44
CA ALA A 117 18.06 10.38 2.54
C ALA A 117 18.13 9.80 3.96
N ARG A 118 19.32 9.87 4.61
CA ARG A 118 19.50 9.36 5.97
C ARG A 118 18.67 10.17 6.98
N THR A 119 18.67 11.51 6.88
CA THR A 119 17.86 12.37 7.75
C THR A 119 16.38 12.02 7.60
N ARG A 120 15.88 11.92 6.37
CA ARG A 120 14.49 11.51 6.08
C ARG A 120 14.15 10.14 6.65
N ALA A 121 15.01 9.14 6.44
CA ALA A 121 14.79 7.80 6.95
C ALA A 121 14.73 7.76 8.48
N MET A 122 15.57 8.52 9.18
CA MET A 122 15.53 8.62 10.64
C MET A 122 14.26 9.29 11.14
N GLN A 123 13.81 10.39 10.50
CA GLN A 123 12.53 11.05 10.82
C GLN A 123 11.34 10.09 10.67
N LEU A 124 11.34 9.26 9.62
CA LEU A 124 10.31 8.25 9.43
C LEU A 124 10.37 7.15 10.49
N LEU A 125 11.56 6.74 10.92
CA LEU A 125 11.72 5.80 12.03
C LEU A 125 11.26 6.39 13.36
N GLU A 126 11.47 7.68 13.60
CA GLU A 126 10.90 8.41 14.74
C GLU A 126 9.36 8.43 14.68
N LEU A 127 8.80 8.77 13.52
CA LEU A 127 7.34 8.78 13.29
C LEU A 127 6.69 7.44 13.62
N VAL A 128 7.35 6.31 13.28
CA VAL A 128 6.82 4.98 13.58
C VAL A 128 7.28 4.41 14.93
N GLY A 129 8.06 5.19 15.72
CA GLY A 129 8.53 4.81 17.06
C GLY A 129 9.61 3.72 17.06
N LEU A 130 10.52 3.71 16.08
CA LEU A 130 11.57 2.71 15.93
C LEU A 130 12.97 3.31 15.68
N ALA A 131 13.21 4.56 16.07
CA ALA A 131 14.50 5.22 15.90
C ALA A 131 15.64 4.48 16.66
N ASP A 132 15.34 3.96 17.85
CA ASP A 132 16.25 3.15 18.70
C ASP A 132 16.60 1.78 18.07
N ARG A 133 15.80 1.32 17.11
CA ARG A 133 15.94 0.05 16.40
C ARG A 133 16.59 0.18 15.01
N ALA A 134 17.10 1.36 14.64
CA ALA A 134 17.64 1.64 13.32
C ALA A 134 18.74 0.66 12.85
N SER A 135 19.55 0.14 13.78
CA SER A 135 20.63 -0.83 13.50
C SER A 135 20.20 -2.30 13.60
N ALA A 136 18.99 -2.58 14.09
CA ALA A 136 18.46 -3.95 14.18
C ALA A 136 18.17 -4.54 12.79
N TYR A 137 18.12 -5.86 12.70
CA TYR A 137 17.67 -6.60 11.51
C TYR A 137 16.23 -7.07 11.66
N PRO A 138 15.49 -7.30 10.54
CA PRO A 138 14.09 -7.75 10.60
C PRO A 138 13.88 -8.99 11.49
N ALA A 139 14.80 -9.95 11.51
CA ALA A 139 14.72 -11.14 12.36
C ALA A 139 14.67 -10.83 13.87
N GLN A 140 15.09 -9.64 14.29
CA GLN A 140 15.12 -9.19 15.69
C GLN A 140 13.86 -8.39 16.10
N LEU A 141 12.88 -8.26 15.19
CA LEU A 141 11.67 -7.45 15.38
C LEU A 141 10.43 -8.32 15.57
N SER A 142 9.50 -7.82 16.38
CA SER A 142 8.13 -8.36 16.44
C SER A 142 7.38 -8.09 15.13
N GLY A 143 6.25 -8.78 14.90
CA GLY A 143 5.38 -8.57 13.73
C GLY A 143 4.94 -7.10 13.59
N GLY A 144 4.47 -6.50 14.67
CA GLY A 144 4.08 -5.09 14.69
C GLY A 144 5.24 -4.12 14.40
N GLN A 145 6.44 -4.43 14.89
CA GLN A 145 7.64 -3.65 14.56
C GLN A 145 8.02 -3.79 13.09
N LYS A 146 7.98 -5.00 12.52
CA LYS A 146 8.18 -5.23 11.08
C LYS A 146 7.20 -4.42 10.24
N GLN A 147 5.92 -4.39 10.64
CA GLN A 147 4.88 -3.61 9.97
C GLN A 147 5.18 -2.10 10.02
N ARG A 148 5.61 -1.57 11.18
CA ARG A 148 6.02 -0.18 11.30
C ARG A 148 7.21 0.17 10.40
N VAL A 149 8.19 -0.73 10.25
CA VAL A 149 9.30 -0.55 9.29
C VAL A 149 8.80 -0.56 7.85
N ALA A 150 7.85 -1.45 7.50
CA ALA A 150 7.25 -1.49 6.17
C ALA A 150 6.49 -0.19 5.85
N ILE A 151 5.75 0.38 6.83
CA ILE A 151 5.10 1.69 6.72
C ILE A 151 6.14 2.79 6.49
N ALA A 152 7.17 2.88 7.34
CA ALA A 152 8.24 3.88 7.18
C ALA A 152 8.91 3.80 5.80
N ARG A 153 9.20 2.58 5.32
CA ARG A 153 9.75 2.36 3.98
C ARG A 153 8.81 2.83 2.88
N ALA A 154 7.52 2.54 2.99
CA ALA A 154 6.52 2.96 2.00
C ALA A 154 6.37 4.49 1.93
N LEU A 155 6.63 5.20 3.04
CA LEU A 155 6.58 6.67 3.13
C LEU A 155 7.89 7.35 2.69
N ALA A 156 8.95 6.60 2.43
CA ALA A 156 10.29 7.16 2.19
C ALA A 156 10.32 8.16 1.03
N THR A 157 9.66 7.84 -0.08
CA THR A 157 9.58 8.67 -1.29
C THR A 157 8.57 9.81 -1.20
N ASN A 158 7.98 10.06 -0.03
CA ASN A 158 6.93 11.07 0.19
C ASN A 158 5.71 10.86 -0.75
N PRO A 159 5.08 9.67 -0.73
CA PRO A 159 4.02 9.33 -1.65
C PRO A 159 2.73 10.12 -1.36
N HIS A 160 1.93 10.37 -2.39
CA HIS A 160 0.56 10.91 -2.25
C HIS A 160 -0.45 9.82 -1.87
N TYR A 161 -0.17 8.58 -2.25
CA TYR A 161 -1.05 7.43 -2.03
C TYR A 161 -0.32 6.32 -1.27
N LEU A 162 -1.01 5.70 -0.32
CA LEU A 162 -0.53 4.55 0.44
C LEU A 162 -1.53 3.40 0.28
N LEU A 163 -1.12 2.35 -0.41
CA LEU A 163 -1.93 1.16 -0.63
C LEU A 163 -1.57 0.10 0.40
N CYS A 164 -2.53 -0.36 1.20
CA CYS A 164 -2.34 -1.31 2.29
C CYS A 164 -3.05 -2.64 1.96
N ASP A 165 -2.29 -3.64 1.54
CA ASP A 165 -2.79 -4.99 1.24
C ASP A 165 -2.77 -5.84 2.51
N GLU A 166 -3.91 -5.93 3.21
CA GLU A 166 -4.10 -6.68 4.47
C GLU A 166 -3.03 -6.40 5.54
N ALA A 167 -2.72 -5.12 5.74
CA ALA A 167 -1.61 -4.66 6.57
C ALA A 167 -1.70 -5.04 8.07
N THR A 168 -2.82 -5.58 8.54
CA THR A 168 -3.07 -5.95 9.95
C THR A 168 -3.42 -7.41 10.14
N SER A 169 -3.63 -8.19 9.09
CA SER A 169 -4.17 -9.57 9.15
C SER A 169 -3.30 -10.57 9.93
N ALA A 170 -2.01 -10.29 10.10
CA ALA A 170 -1.06 -11.15 10.84
C ALA A 170 -0.72 -10.63 12.24
N LEU A 171 -1.47 -9.64 12.75
CA LEU A 171 -1.19 -8.96 14.01
C LEU A 171 -2.25 -9.29 15.07
N ASP A 172 -1.86 -9.22 16.34
CA ASP A 172 -2.80 -9.28 17.45
C ASP A 172 -3.66 -7.98 17.53
N PRO A 173 -4.83 -8.02 18.18
CA PRO A 173 -5.75 -6.88 18.21
C PRO A 173 -5.13 -5.58 18.73
N THR A 174 -4.32 -5.64 19.79
CA THR A 174 -3.67 -4.45 20.36
C THR A 174 -2.68 -3.83 19.40
N THR A 175 -1.90 -4.66 18.72
CA THR A 175 -0.94 -4.22 17.70
C THR A 175 -1.70 -3.67 16.48
N THR A 176 -2.78 -4.31 16.06
CA THR A 176 -3.67 -3.82 14.99
C THR A 176 -4.14 -2.41 15.30
N ASP A 177 -4.70 -2.17 16.48
CA ASP A 177 -5.15 -0.86 16.93
C ASP A 177 -4.07 0.21 16.83
N SER A 178 -2.87 -0.14 17.24
CA SER A 178 -1.69 0.73 17.19
C SER A 178 -1.27 1.08 15.74
N ILE A 179 -1.36 0.13 14.81
CA ILE A 179 -1.07 0.35 13.38
C ILE A 179 -2.16 1.20 12.74
N LEU A 180 -3.43 0.97 13.05
CA LEU A 180 -4.54 1.78 12.55
C LEU A 180 -4.45 3.24 13.01
N ALA A 181 -4.14 3.48 14.29
CA ALA A 181 -3.89 4.82 14.82
C ALA A 181 -2.69 5.51 14.13
N LEU A 182 -1.64 4.75 13.81
CA LEU A 182 -0.50 5.26 13.04
C LEU A 182 -0.93 5.66 11.63
N LEU A 183 -1.70 4.86 10.91
CA LEU A 183 -2.21 5.18 9.56
C LEU A 183 -3.10 6.43 9.57
N GLN A 184 -3.98 6.59 10.58
CA GLN A 184 -4.77 7.81 10.76
C GLN A 184 -3.89 9.03 11.00
N THR A 185 -2.84 8.89 11.81
CA THR A 185 -1.88 9.97 12.07
C THR A 185 -1.16 10.37 10.79
N ILE A 186 -0.68 9.40 10.01
CA ILE A 186 -0.02 9.63 8.71
C ILE A 186 -0.97 10.35 7.76
N ASN A 187 -2.20 9.88 7.61
CA ASN A 187 -3.20 10.52 6.75
C ASN A 187 -3.42 11.99 7.16
N ARG A 188 -3.66 12.25 8.45
CA ARG A 188 -3.97 13.57 8.97
C ARG A 188 -2.78 14.54 8.92
N THR A 189 -1.55 14.07 9.22
CA THR A 189 -0.37 14.94 9.35
C THR A 189 0.38 15.13 8.04
N LEU A 190 0.36 14.12 7.16
CA LEU A 190 1.08 14.15 5.88
C LEU A 190 0.14 14.36 4.68
N GLY A 191 -1.18 14.34 4.89
CA GLY A 191 -2.17 14.48 3.80
C GLY A 191 -2.21 13.30 2.82
N VAL A 192 -1.61 12.16 3.20
CA VAL A 192 -1.52 10.98 2.32
C VAL A 192 -2.90 10.31 2.22
N THR A 193 -3.34 10.04 0.99
CA THR A 193 -4.52 9.22 0.73
C THR A 193 -4.21 7.76 1.03
N VAL A 194 -5.04 7.07 1.82
CA VAL A 194 -4.78 5.70 2.24
C VAL A 194 -5.86 4.77 1.70
N VAL A 195 -5.48 3.70 1.02
CA VAL A 195 -6.39 2.62 0.62
C VAL A 195 -6.10 1.40 1.46
N VAL A 196 -7.08 0.94 2.24
CA VAL A 196 -6.93 -0.21 3.15
C VAL A 196 -7.76 -1.37 2.64
N ILE A 197 -7.11 -2.49 2.37
CA ILE A 197 -7.78 -3.77 2.14
C ILE A 197 -7.85 -4.55 3.44
N THR A 198 -9.02 -5.04 3.76
CA THR A 198 -9.24 -5.91 4.91
C THR A 198 -10.48 -6.78 4.71
N HIS A 199 -10.57 -7.86 5.45
CA HIS A 199 -11.81 -8.63 5.63
C HIS A 199 -12.43 -8.38 7.01
N GLU A 200 -11.84 -7.49 7.83
CA GLU A 200 -12.27 -7.16 9.19
C GLU A 200 -13.10 -5.87 9.18
N MET A 201 -14.41 -5.97 9.46
CA MET A 201 -15.30 -4.80 9.58
C MET A 201 -14.83 -3.81 10.65
N ALA A 202 -14.31 -4.30 11.76
CA ALA A 202 -13.80 -3.46 12.86
C ALA A 202 -12.69 -2.49 12.40
N VAL A 203 -11.84 -2.90 11.45
CA VAL A 203 -10.81 -2.04 10.85
C VAL A 203 -11.45 -0.91 10.05
N VAL A 204 -12.46 -1.25 9.25
CA VAL A 204 -13.17 -0.30 8.40
C VAL A 204 -13.91 0.75 9.22
N ASP A 205 -14.72 0.30 10.18
CA ASP A 205 -15.51 1.18 11.05
C ASP A 205 -14.61 2.15 11.83
N ARG A 206 -13.39 1.74 12.12
CA ARG A 206 -12.47 2.51 12.94
C ARG A 206 -11.77 3.64 12.20
N ILE A 207 -11.35 3.43 10.95
CA ILE A 207 -10.48 4.40 10.25
C ILE A 207 -10.97 4.86 8.89
N CYS A 208 -11.89 4.14 8.22
CA CYS A 208 -12.26 4.46 6.86
C CYS A 208 -13.33 5.55 6.80
N HIS A 209 -13.19 6.49 5.86
CA HIS A 209 -14.20 7.52 5.59
C HIS A 209 -15.27 7.01 4.62
N ARG A 210 -14.87 6.17 3.67
CA ARG A 210 -15.72 5.51 2.69
C ARG A 210 -15.25 4.09 2.47
N VAL A 211 -16.16 3.23 2.02
CA VAL A 211 -15.91 1.80 1.82
C VAL A 211 -16.53 1.33 0.52
N ALA A 212 -15.81 0.46 -0.19
CA ALA A 212 -16.33 -0.37 -1.25
C ALA A 212 -16.37 -1.82 -0.80
N VAL A 213 -17.46 -2.51 -1.12
CA VAL A 213 -17.61 -3.94 -0.88
C VAL A 213 -17.36 -4.66 -2.20
N ILE A 214 -16.38 -5.54 -2.23
CA ILE A 214 -16.16 -6.42 -3.38
C ILE A 214 -16.73 -7.80 -3.08
N ASP A 215 -17.65 -8.22 -3.92
CA ASP A 215 -18.26 -9.55 -3.88
C ASP A 215 -18.35 -10.11 -5.29
N ASN A 216 -18.07 -11.43 -5.44
CA ASN A 216 -18.10 -12.09 -6.76
C ASN A 216 -17.40 -11.28 -7.86
N SER A 217 -16.20 -10.74 -7.57
CA SER A 217 -15.36 -9.94 -8.49
C SER A 217 -15.92 -8.58 -8.89
N ARG A 218 -17.00 -8.08 -8.28
CA ARG A 218 -17.68 -6.79 -8.54
C ARG A 218 -17.78 -5.92 -7.29
N ILE A 219 -17.97 -4.61 -7.49
CA ILE A 219 -18.26 -3.62 -6.43
C ILE A 219 -19.70 -3.15 -6.55
#